data_4d113706a6691d1e0fc8708f674d888b
#
_entry.id   4d113706a6691d1e0fc8708f674d888b
#
_cell.length_a   1.000
_cell.length_b   1.000
_cell.length_c   1.000
_cell.angle_alpha   90.00
_cell.angle_beta   90.00
_cell.angle_gamma   90.00
#
_symmetry.space_group_name_H-M   'P 1'
#
loop_
_entity.id
_entity.type
_entity.pdbx_description
1 polymer ?
#
loop_
_entity_poly.entity_id
_entity_poly.type
_entity_poly.pdbx_seq_one_letter_code
_entity_poly.pdbx_strand_id
1 'polypeptide(L)'
;MDLAALLRKERIAHLATLRGGAPMASMTLYLPDEKFSAFHVHVSRLAWHTQDMLQDPRVALSIAEADDGRADPFTLMRVTIRGDAFQLPGEDSRLKDEWLARFPEQAINFQLADFSFWRITPRDARFIAGFGRIQNLSAAELSRCS
;
A
#
# COMPACT_ATOMS: atom_id res chain seq x y z
N MET A 1 -11.34 16.16 -2.98
CA MET A 1 -10.93 14.75 -2.71
C MET A 1 -10.44 14.66 -1.29
N ASP A 2 -10.82 13.62 -0.57
CA ASP A 2 -10.36 13.34 0.79
C ASP A 2 -9.44 12.11 0.80
N LEU A 3 -8.98 11.72 1.97
CA LEU A 3 -8.07 10.58 2.12
C LEU A 3 -8.70 9.27 1.61
N ALA A 4 -9.97 9.03 1.93
CA ALA A 4 -10.67 7.83 1.46
C ALA A 4 -10.73 7.78 -0.06
N ALA A 5 -11.06 8.90 -0.69
CA ALA A 5 -11.09 8.98 -2.15
C ALA A 5 -9.70 8.77 -2.76
N LEU A 6 -8.66 9.34 -2.16
CA LEU A 6 -7.28 9.12 -2.60
C LEU A 6 -6.91 7.65 -2.57
N LEU A 7 -7.13 6.98 -1.43
CA LEU A 7 -6.75 5.59 -1.24
C LEU A 7 -7.52 4.62 -2.15
N ARG A 8 -8.77 4.94 -2.47
CA ARG A 8 -9.59 4.10 -3.35
C ARG A 8 -9.32 4.34 -4.83
N LYS A 9 -8.97 5.57 -5.20
CA LYS A 9 -8.73 5.94 -6.59
C LYS A 9 -7.35 5.51 -7.07
N GLU A 10 -6.31 5.78 -6.28
CA GLU A 10 -4.95 5.46 -6.68
C GLU A 10 -4.71 3.95 -6.59
N ARG A 11 -3.80 3.45 -7.42
CA ARG A 11 -3.54 2.01 -7.53
C ARG A 11 -2.10 1.65 -7.20
N ILE A 12 -1.23 2.65 -7.24
CA ILE A 12 0.22 2.49 -7.09
C ILE A 12 0.64 3.06 -5.73
N ALA A 13 1.48 2.32 -5.04
CA ALA A 13 2.18 2.79 -3.87
C ALA A 13 3.69 2.60 -4.05
N HIS A 14 4.46 3.41 -3.36
CA HIS A 14 5.87 3.12 -3.15
C HIS A 14 6.00 2.46 -1.79
N LEU A 15 6.53 1.25 -1.80
CA LEU A 15 6.69 0.41 -0.62
C LEU A 15 8.12 0.56 -0.11
N ALA A 16 8.24 1.10 1.09
CA ALA A 16 9.51 1.18 1.78
C ALA A 16 9.70 -0.04 2.66
N THR A 17 10.87 -0.66 2.56
CA THR A 17 11.26 -1.82 3.33
C THR A 17 12.65 -1.62 3.92
N LEU A 18 13.08 -2.52 4.78
CA LEU A 18 14.43 -2.53 5.33
C LEU A 18 15.20 -3.71 4.74
N ARG A 19 16.26 -3.38 4.00
CA ARG A 19 17.13 -4.36 3.39
C ARG A 19 18.47 -4.35 4.09
N GLY A 20 18.71 -5.39 4.92
CA GLY A 20 19.92 -5.40 5.74
C GLY A 20 20.01 -4.21 6.69
N GLY A 21 18.86 -3.73 7.19
CA GLY A 21 18.78 -2.57 8.06
C GLY A 21 18.82 -1.22 7.34
N ALA A 22 19.03 -1.19 6.01
CA ALA A 22 19.05 0.03 5.22
C ALA A 22 17.71 0.24 4.48
N PRO A 23 17.28 1.49 4.30
CA PRO A 23 16.04 1.77 3.59
C PRO A 23 16.07 1.31 2.14
N MET A 24 14.96 0.74 1.67
CA MET A 24 14.74 0.35 0.29
C MET A 24 13.33 0.79 -0.11
N ALA A 25 13.17 1.25 -1.33
CA ALA A 25 11.86 1.65 -1.86
C ALA A 25 11.62 1.00 -3.22
N SER A 26 10.41 0.52 -3.43
CA SER A 26 10.00 -0.10 -4.69
C SER A 26 8.54 0.20 -4.98
N MET A 27 8.18 0.18 -6.27
CA MET A 27 6.80 0.37 -6.67
C MET A 27 6.01 -0.93 -6.48
N THR A 28 4.78 -0.82 -6.01
CA THR A 28 3.85 -1.94 -5.91
C THR A 28 2.43 -1.48 -6.20
N LEU A 29 1.56 -2.44 -6.51
CA LEU A 29 0.12 -2.24 -6.50
C LEU A 29 -0.38 -2.52 -5.08
N TYR A 30 -1.50 -1.93 -4.71
CA TYR A 30 -2.10 -2.17 -3.39
C TYR A 30 -3.61 -2.22 -3.48
N LEU A 31 -4.20 -2.93 -2.53
CA LEU A 31 -5.65 -3.00 -2.34
C LEU A 31 -5.96 -2.69 -0.88
N PRO A 32 -6.59 -1.55 -0.57
CA PRO A 32 -7.03 -1.29 0.79
C PRO A 32 -8.26 -2.13 1.11
N ASP A 33 -8.41 -2.56 2.35
CA ASP A 33 -9.68 -3.11 2.79
C ASP A 33 -10.72 -2.00 2.99
N GLU A 34 -11.96 -2.39 3.20
CA GLU A 34 -13.08 -1.45 3.30
C GLU A 34 -12.87 -0.39 4.39
N LYS A 35 -12.21 -0.76 5.48
CA LYS A 35 -12.02 0.11 6.64
C LYS A 35 -10.61 0.64 6.81
N PHE A 36 -9.77 0.50 5.81
CA PHE A 36 -8.36 0.91 5.88
C PHE A 36 -7.61 0.31 7.08
N SER A 37 -8.05 -0.85 7.53
CA SER A 37 -7.39 -1.60 8.60
C SER A 37 -6.31 -2.54 8.07
N ALA A 38 -6.28 -2.74 6.75
CA ALA A 38 -5.27 -3.53 6.07
C ALA A 38 -5.07 -3.01 4.65
N PHE A 39 -3.84 -3.10 4.20
CA PHE A 39 -3.47 -2.84 2.81
C PHE A 39 -2.81 -4.09 2.27
N HIS A 40 -3.44 -4.70 1.26
CA HIS A 40 -2.94 -5.95 0.69
C HIS A 40 -2.06 -5.68 -0.52
N VAL A 41 -1.01 -6.47 -0.66
CA VAL A 41 -0.16 -6.51 -1.84
C VAL A 41 -0.05 -7.96 -2.30
N HIS A 42 0.12 -8.16 -3.61
CA HIS A 42 0.31 -9.48 -4.21
C HIS A 42 1.66 -9.47 -4.92
N VAL A 43 2.62 -10.19 -4.38
CA VAL A 43 4.03 -10.00 -4.71
C VAL A 43 4.74 -11.33 -4.93
N SER A 44 5.76 -11.29 -5.79
CA SER A 44 6.62 -12.43 -6.07
C SER A 44 7.62 -12.65 -4.94
N ARG A 45 7.86 -13.92 -4.60
CA ARG A 45 8.93 -14.30 -3.67
C ARG A 45 10.31 -13.85 -4.16
N LEU A 46 10.49 -13.68 -5.47
CA LEU A 46 11.75 -13.27 -6.07
C LEU A 46 12.03 -11.77 -5.94
N ALA A 47 11.02 -10.98 -5.65
CA ALA A 47 11.17 -9.53 -5.51
C ALA A 47 11.95 -9.17 -4.24
N TRP A 48 12.78 -8.13 -4.33
CA TRP A 48 13.56 -7.67 -3.19
C TRP A 48 12.68 -7.23 -2.02
N HIS A 49 11.58 -6.52 -2.30
CA HIS A 49 10.68 -6.09 -1.22
C HIS A 49 10.08 -7.29 -0.47
N THR A 50 9.80 -8.39 -1.15
CA THR A 50 9.29 -9.60 -0.49
C THR A 50 10.36 -10.22 0.40
N GLN A 51 11.60 -10.33 -0.10
CA GLN A 51 12.72 -10.83 0.68
C GLN A 51 12.96 -9.97 1.91
N ASP A 52 12.84 -8.65 1.76
CA ASP A 52 13.00 -7.69 2.85
C ASP A 52 11.92 -7.91 3.93
N MET A 53 10.66 -8.04 3.52
CA MET A 53 9.54 -8.23 4.45
C MET A 53 9.63 -9.57 5.21
N LEU A 54 10.25 -10.59 4.60
CA LEU A 54 10.51 -11.85 5.29
C LEU A 54 11.54 -11.69 6.42
N GLN A 55 12.47 -10.75 6.29
CA GLN A 55 13.51 -10.49 7.28
C GLN A 55 13.09 -9.47 8.33
N ASP A 56 12.32 -8.46 7.93
CA ASP A 56 11.88 -7.37 8.81
C ASP A 56 10.49 -6.93 8.37
N PRO A 57 9.47 -7.08 9.23
CA PRO A 57 8.09 -6.76 8.86
C PRO A 57 7.79 -5.27 8.75
N ARG A 58 8.67 -4.39 9.24
CA ARG A 58 8.43 -2.95 9.25
C ARG A 58 8.47 -2.39 7.84
N VAL A 59 7.38 -1.72 7.45
CA VAL A 59 7.22 -1.15 6.11
C VAL A 59 6.54 0.20 6.17
N ALA A 60 6.59 0.91 5.05
CA ALA A 60 5.77 2.09 4.83
C ALA A 60 5.26 2.10 3.39
N LEU A 61 4.04 2.61 3.22
CA LEU A 61 3.46 2.86 1.90
C LEU A 61 3.37 4.36 1.69
N SER A 62 3.86 4.84 0.56
CA SER A 62 3.68 6.22 0.12
C SER A 62 2.74 6.23 -1.08
N ILE A 63 1.62 6.92 -0.95
CA ILE A 63 0.57 7.00 -1.98
C ILE A 63 0.28 8.47 -2.24
N ALA A 64 0.34 8.88 -3.50
CA ALA A 64 0.10 10.25 -3.90
C ALA A 64 -0.86 10.32 -5.08
N GLU A 65 -1.56 11.45 -5.21
CA GLU A 65 -2.24 11.76 -6.47
C GLU A 65 -1.24 11.68 -7.62
N ALA A 66 -1.69 11.22 -8.78
CA ALA A 66 -0.87 11.22 -9.97
C ALA A 66 -0.48 12.64 -10.33
N ASP A 67 0.76 12.83 -10.73
CA ASP A 67 1.25 14.13 -11.21
C ASP A 67 0.50 14.51 -12.48
N ASP A 68 -0.23 15.63 -12.44
CA ASP A 68 -1.01 16.14 -13.56
C ASP A 68 -0.33 17.33 -14.25
N GLY A 69 0.91 17.62 -13.90
CA GLY A 69 1.67 18.73 -14.47
C GLY A 69 1.32 20.08 -13.89
N ARG A 70 0.61 20.15 -12.75
CA ARG A 70 0.29 21.42 -12.10
C ARG A 70 1.56 22.18 -11.72
N ALA A 71 1.45 23.50 -11.62
CA ALA A 71 2.61 24.36 -11.38
C ALA A 71 3.36 24.03 -10.09
N ASP A 72 2.62 23.71 -9.03
CA ASP A 72 3.22 23.32 -7.73
C ASP A 72 2.83 21.88 -7.37
N PRO A 73 3.74 20.91 -7.58
CA PRO A 73 3.48 19.51 -7.24
C PRO A 73 3.26 19.28 -5.73
N PHE A 74 3.70 20.18 -4.85
CA PHE A 74 3.46 20.04 -3.42
C PHE A 74 2.00 20.23 -3.04
N THR A 75 1.14 20.65 -3.95
CA THR A 75 -0.31 20.70 -3.73
C THR A 75 -1.00 19.36 -3.98
N LEU A 76 -0.29 18.35 -4.51
CA LEU A 76 -0.83 16.99 -4.65
C LEU A 76 -1.10 16.38 -3.28
N MET A 77 -2.27 15.75 -3.14
CA MET A 77 -2.57 14.99 -1.92
C MET A 77 -1.69 13.76 -1.84
N ARG A 78 -1.23 13.46 -0.65
CA ARG A 78 -0.37 12.31 -0.41
C ARG A 78 -0.45 11.81 1.02
N VAL A 79 -0.19 10.53 1.19
CA VAL A 79 -0.19 9.91 2.50
C VAL A 79 0.98 8.94 2.61
N THR A 80 1.60 8.91 3.77
CA THR A 80 2.55 7.86 4.16
C THR A 80 1.90 7.04 5.26
N ILE A 81 1.82 5.74 5.07
CA ILE A 81 1.24 4.80 6.03
C ILE A 81 2.36 3.88 6.48
N ARG A 82 2.68 3.90 7.78
CA ARG A 82 3.64 2.98 8.37
C ARG A 82 2.92 1.80 8.97
N GLY A 83 3.50 0.62 8.85
CA GLY A 83 2.89 -0.59 9.39
C GLY A 83 3.82 -1.78 9.39
N ASP A 84 3.21 -2.94 9.58
CA ASP A 84 3.90 -4.23 9.60
C ASP A 84 3.29 -5.14 8.55
N ALA A 85 4.16 -5.87 7.85
CA ALA A 85 3.77 -6.75 6.76
C ALA A 85 3.78 -8.20 7.22
N PHE A 86 2.71 -8.94 6.88
CA PHE A 86 2.55 -10.35 7.21
C PHE A 86 2.13 -11.13 5.97
N GLN A 87 2.86 -12.20 5.68
CA GLN A 87 2.49 -13.09 4.59
C GLN A 87 1.20 -13.84 4.96
N LEU A 88 0.21 -13.82 4.06
CA LEU A 88 -1.01 -14.59 4.26
C LEU A 88 -0.81 -16.02 3.78
N PRO A 89 -1.30 -17.02 4.54
CA PRO A 89 -1.16 -18.41 4.16
C PRO A 89 -2.18 -18.78 3.07
N GLY A 90 -1.75 -19.68 2.17
CA GLY A 90 -2.63 -20.32 1.20
C GLY A 90 -3.28 -19.36 0.20
N GLU A 91 -4.42 -19.81 -0.32
CA GLU A 91 -5.23 -19.04 -1.26
C GLU A 91 -6.45 -18.47 -0.53
N ASP A 92 -6.76 -17.21 -0.84
CA ASP A 92 -7.97 -16.53 -0.38
C ASP A 92 -8.76 -16.12 -1.62
N SER A 93 -9.81 -16.85 -1.93
CA SER A 93 -10.60 -16.65 -3.16
C SER A 93 -11.31 -15.30 -3.16
N ARG A 94 -11.78 -14.82 -2.00
CA ARG A 94 -12.42 -13.51 -1.89
C ARG A 94 -11.44 -12.39 -2.15
N LEU A 95 -10.26 -12.46 -1.54
CA LEU A 95 -9.22 -11.46 -1.72
C LEU A 95 -8.72 -11.47 -3.18
N LYS A 96 -8.58 -12.65 -3.78
CA LYS A 96 -8.24 -12.78 -5.20
C LYS A 96 -9.28 -12.10 -6.08
N ASP A 97 -10.56 -12.31 -5.83
CA ASP A 97 -11.64 -11.71 -6.62
C ASP A 97 -11.62 -10.17 -6.48
N GLU A 98 -11.44 -9.67 -5.28
CA GLU A 98 -11.33 -8.23 -5.04
C GLU A 98 -10.09 -7.64 -5.73
N TRP A 99 -8.96 -8.33 -5.66
CA TRP A 99 -7.73 -7.92 -6.34
C TRP A 99 -7.92 -7.85 -7.85
N LEU A 100 -8.51 -8.88 -8.45
CA LEU A 100 -8.73 -8.94 -9.90
C LEU A 100 -9.80 -7.96 -10.38
N ALA A 101 -10.78 -7.62 -9.54
CA ALA A 101 -11.72 -6.56 -9.87
C ALA A 101 -11.01 -5.21 -10.00
N ARG A 102 -10.00 -4.97 -9.17
CA ARG A 102 -9.19 -3.75 -9.21
C ARG A 102 -8.09 -3.80 -10.27
N PHE A 103 -7.50 -4.97 -10.47
CA PHE A 103 -6.35 -5.19 -11.35
C PHE A 103 -6.55 -6.38 -12.29
N PRO A 104 -7.46 -6.29 -13.27
CA PRO A 104 -7.76 -7.45 -14.13
C PRO A 104 -6.58 -7.95 -14.95
N GLU A 105 -5.62 -7.06 -15.26
CA GLU A 105 -4.42 -7.43 -16.01
C GLU A 105 -3.43 -8.30 -15.21
N GLN A 106 -3.67 -8.48 -13.92
CA GLN A 106 -2.78 -9.24 -13.04
C GLN A 106 -3.18 -10.70 -12.88
N ALA A 107 -4.16 -11.20 -13.65
CA ALA A 107 -4.65 -12.57 -13.55
C ALA A 107 -3.54 -13.61 -13.75
N ILE A 108 -2.58 -13.35 -14.63
CA ILE A 108 -1.48 -14.27 -14.91
C ILE A 108 -0.63 -14.57 -13.68
N ASN A 109 -0.51 -13.62 -12.77
CA ASN A 109 0.33 -13.79 -11.57
C ASN A 109 -0.20 -14.87 -10.63
N PHE A 110 -1.51 -15.17 -10.70
CA PHE A 110 -2.11 -16.23 -9.90
C PHE A 110 -1.81 -17.63 -10.43
N GLN A 111 -1.29 -17.73 -11.65
CA GLN A 111 -0.81 -18.98 -12.22
C GLN A 111 0.65 -19.27 -11.88
N LEU A 112 1.33 -18.30 -11.26
CA LEU A 112 2.74 -18.41 -10.89
C LEU A 112 2.85 -18.79 -9.41
N ALA A 113 3.57 -19.87 -9.13
CA ALA A 113 3.67 -20.44 -7.78
C ALA A 113 4.42 -19.54 -6.77
N ASP A 114 5.16 -18.54 -7.27
CA ASP A 114 6.00 -17.68 -6.45
C ASP A 114 5.30 -16.40 -5.97
N PHE A 115 4.04 -16.15 -6.34
CA PHE A 115 3.26 -15.00 -5.88
C PHE A 115 2.42 -15.38 -4.66
N SER A 116 2.33 -14.45 -3.72
CA SER A 116 1.47 -14.58 -2.55
C SER A 116 0.94 -13.23 -2.10
N PHE A 117 -0.18 -13.27 -1.37
CA PHE A 117 -0.71 -12.09 -0.71
C PHE A 117 0.02 -11.81 0.59
N TRP A 118 0.23 -10.53 0.84
CA TRP A 118 0.71 -10.01 2.11
C TRP A 118 -0.26 -8.97 2.62
N ARG A 119 -0.41 -8.91 3.92
CA ARG A 119 -1.21 -7.88 4.59
C ARG A 119 -0.28 -6.91 5.28
N ILE A 120 -0.47 -5.62 5.00
CA ILE A 120 0.18 -4.55 5.74
C ILE A 120 -0.84 -3.98 6.70
N THR A 121 -0.55 -4.11 8.00
CA THR A 121 -1.40 -3.59 9.08
C THR A 121 -0.87 -2.23 9.51
N PRO A 122 -1.64 -1.15 9.32
CA PRO A 122 -1.19 0.19 9.67
C PRO A 122 -0.95 0.38 11.17
N ARG A 123 0.09 1.13 11.50
CA ARG A 123 0.31 1.69 12.84
C ARG A 123 -0.11 3.13 12.90
N ASP A 124 0.29 3.91 11.92
CA ASP A 124 -0.02 5.33 11.83
C ASP A 124 0.06 5.79 10.39
N ALA A 125 -0.39 7.01 10.15
CA ALA A 125 -0.32 7.63 8.84
C ALA A 125 -0.09 9.14 8.98
N ARG A 126 0.57 9.70 7.98
CA ARG A 126 0.72 11.14 7.82
C ARG A 126 0.09 11.53 6.50
N PHE A 127 -1.03 12.27 6.59
CA PHE A 127 -1.79 12.72 5.43
C PHE A 127 -1.53 14.20 5.18
N ILE A 128 -1.20 14.53 3.94
CA ILE A 128 -1.01 15.91 3.50
C ILE A 128 -2.05 16.17 2.41
N ALA A 129 -3.06 16.97 2.76
CA ALA A 129 -4.24 17.23 1.91
C ALA A 129 -4.04 18.44 1.00
N GLY A 130 -2.78 18.72 0.63
CA GLY A 130 -2.40 19.87 -0.14
C GLY A 130 -1.67 20.89 0.73
N PHE A 131 -1.66 22.14 0.29
CA PHE A 131 -0.83 23.17 0.92
C PHE A 131 -1.22 23.44 2.39
N GLY A 132 -0.28 23.15 3.32
CA GLY A 132 -0.42 23.50 4.73
C GLY A 132 -1.38 22.64 5.54
N ARG A 133 -1.99 21.61 4.96
CA ARG A 133 -3.00 20.77 5.63
C ARG A 133 -2.42 19.40 5.94
N ILE A 134 -1.89 19.27 7.14
CA ILE A 134 -1.19 18.06 7.59
C ILE A 134 -1.98 17.41 8.73
N GLN A 135 -2.21 16.10 8.64
CA GLN A 135 -2.84 15.30 9.69
C GLN A 135 -1.97 14.10 10.01
N ASN A 136 -1.71 13.91 11.29
CA ASN A 136 -1.09 12.69 11.80
C ASN A 136 -2.22 11.81 12.36
N LEU A 137 -2.34 10.59 11.85
CA LEU A 137 -3.45 9.69 12.15
C LEU A 137 -2.91 8.43 12.82
N SER A 138 -3.55 8.03 13.92
CA SER A 138 -3.35 6.68 14.46
C SER A 138 -4.01 5.66 13.55
N ALA A 139 -3.74 4.37 13.77
CA ALA A 139 -4.41 3.30 13.04
C ALA A 139 -5.95 3.40 13.16
N ALA A 140 -6.44 3.70 14.38
CA ALA A 140 -7.88 3.86 14.61
C ALA A 140 -8.45 5.07 13.87
N GLU A 141 -7.73 6.19 13.87
CA GLU A 141 -8.15 7.40 13.15
C GLU A 141 -8.15 7.18 11.64
N LEU A 142 -7.15 6.47 11.11
CA LEU A 142 -7.11 6.08 9.70
C LEU A 142 -8.33 5.24 9.33
N SER A 143 -8.67 4.26 10.16
CA SER A 143 -9.84 3.40 9.94
C SER A 143 -11.14 4.19 9.91
N ARG A 144 -11.26 5.21 10.73
CA ARG A 144 -12.45 6.07 10.74
C ARG A 144 -12.58 6.98 9.51
N CYS A 145 -11.53 7.10 8.71
CA CYS A 145 -11.58 7.84 7.44
C CYS A 145 -12.27 7.08 6.30
N SER A 146 -12.54 5.80 6.51
CA SER A 146 -13.13 4.94 5.47
C SER A 146 -14.56 5.32 5.08
#